data_76c54a98a8cb09f7731c3c5b8e3adabd
#
_entry.id   76c54a98a8cb09f7731c3c5b8e3adabd
#
_cell.length_a   1.000
_cell.length_b   1.000
_cell.length_c   1.000
_cell.angle_alpha   90.00
_cell.angle_beta   90.00
_cell.angle_gamma   90.00
#
_symmetry.space_group_name_H-M   'P 1'
#
loop_
_entity.id
_entity.type
_entity.pdbx_description
1 polymer ?
#
loop_
_entity_poly.entity_id
_entity_poly.type
_entity_poly.pdbx_seq_one_letter_code
_entity_poly.pdbx_strand_id
1 'polypeptide(L)'
;MENFNMKIMDASFAFASFAHGYTGLITSLLCMNRVVKDDRFSIIIKKAWEKENNLKTSDFNWIDKRSEEGRSCHYWCHGSCGIMLARLFWYKEEFLMDIELGYTEEELLSDLREYKETIEAGKIDTNNYSLSHGNFALIDYLISFERLTGERMNKKYIDKIFDKARVDGYSCYDSPGAINSIGHMVGETGIKYLINRYENNNIKSILACENL
;
A
#
# COMPACT_ATOMS: atom_id res chain seq x y z
N MET A 1 -7.77 0.38 -30.68
CA MET A 1 -8.25 0.69 -29.30
C MET A 1 -9.08 -0.42 -28.68
N GLU A 2 -10.03 -1.06 -29.39
CA GLU A 2 -10.81 -2.20 -28.86
C GLU A 2 -9.96 -3.37 -28.35
N ASN A 3 -8.90 -3.75 -29.06
CA ASN A 3 -8.00 -4.84 -28.63
C ASN A 3 -7.21 -4.55 -27.36
N PHE A 4 -6.92 -3.28 -27.05
CA PHE A 4 -6.23 -2.89 -25.82
C PHE A 4 -7.15 -3.03 -24.60
N ASN A 5 -8.40 -2.58 -24.74
CA ASN A 5 -9.39 -2.66 -23.67
C ASN A 5 -9.74 -4.13 -23.31
N MET A 6 -9.90 -5.02 -24.33
CA MET A 6 -10.15 -6.44 -24.08
C MET A 6 -8.99 -7.11 -23.33
N LYS A 7 -7.74 -6.81 -23.69
CA LYS A 7 -6.57 -7.38 -22.99
C LYS A 7 -6.48 -6.96 -21.53
N ILE A 8 -6.82 -5.71 -21.20
CA ILE A 8 -6.87 -5.26 -19.80
C ILE A 8 -8.03 -5.92 -19.04
N MET A 9 -9.20 -6.02 -19.67
CA MET A 9 -10.37 -6.65 -19.07
C MET A 9 -10.17 -8.15 -18.79
N ASP A 10 -9.39 -8.83 -19.61
CA ASP A 10 -9.04 -10.25 -19.44
C ASP A 10 -7.77 -10.46 -18.63
N ALA A 11 -7.08 -9.37 -18.22
CA ALA A 11 -5.88 -9.47 -17.40
C ALA A 11 -6.19 -10.18 -16.09
N SER A 12 -5.44 -11.22 -15.81
CA SER A 12 -5.49 -11.95 -14.54
C SER A 12 -4.17 -11.74 -13.83
N PHE A 13 -4.21 -10.96 -12.75
CA PHE A 13 -3.07 -10.80 -11.87
C PHE A 13 -3.04 -11.91 -10.82
N ALA A 14 -1.85 -12.34 -10.45
CA ALA A 14 -1.67 -13.35 -9.42
C ALA A 14 -2.02 -12.83 -8.00
N PHE A 15 -2.11 -11.52 -7.83
CA PHE A 15 -2.31 -10.87 -6.53
C PHE A 15 -2.97 -9.49 -6.67
N ALA A 16 -3.49 -8.96 -5.53
CA ALA A 16 -4.22 -7.68 -5.42
C ALA A 16 -3.18 -6.60 -5.22
N SER A 17 -2.17 -6.34 -5.24
CA SER A 17 -1.16 -5.39 -4.80
C SER A 17 -1.11 -4.08 -5.56
N PHE A 18 -0.33 -3.14 -5.03
CA PHE A 18 -0.10 -1.85 -5.69
C PHE A 18 0.85 -2.00 -6.89
N ALA A 19 2.07 -2.52 -6.70
CA ALA A 19 3.07 -2.50 -7.77
C ALA A 19 2.81 -3.52 -8.88
N HIS A 20 2.14 -4.62 -8.59
CA HIS A 20 2.05 -5.76 -9.52
C HIS A 20 0.62 -6.31 -9.70
N GLY A 21 -0.40 -5.66 -9.15
CA GLY A 21 -1.75 -6.21 -9.08
C GLY A 21 -2.88 -5.25 -9.41
N TYR A 22 -4.09 -5.64 -8.98
CA TYR A 22 -5.31 -4.91 -9.28
C TYR A 22 -5.34 -3.51 -8.68
N THR A 23 -4.85 -3.32 -7.45
CA THR A 23 -4.88 -2.04 -6.76
C THR A 23 -4.15 -0.94 -7.53
N GLY A 24 -2.97 -1.23 -8.08
CA GLY A 24 -2.24 -0.26 -8.91
C GLY A 24 -2.95 0.06 -10.22
N LEU A 25 -3.56 -0.95 -10.86
CA LEU A 25 -4.39 -0.74 -12.05
C LEU A 25 -5.58 0.17 -11.73
N ILE A 26 -6.34 -0.12 -10.67
CA ILE A 26 -7.48 0.68 -10.22
C ILE A 26 -7.04 2.12 -9.97
N THR A 27 -6.00 2.32 -9.19
CA THR A 27 -5.48 3.66 -8.84
C THR A 27 -5.10 4.45 -10.09
N SER A 28 -4.40 3.82 -11.03
CA SER A 28 -4.00 4.47 -12.28
C SER A 28 -5.21 4.87 -13.14
N LEU A 29 -6.22 4.01 -13.22
CA LEU A 29 -7.44 4.28 -13.98
C LEU A 29 -8.32 5.35 -13.31
N LEU A 30 -8.37 5.40 -11.96
CA LEU A 30 -9.04 6.47 -11.22
C LEU A 30 -8.42 7.84 -11.55
N CYS A 31 -7.10 7.94 -11.51
CA CYS A 31 -6.38 9.15 -11.89
C CYS A 31 -6.65 9.54 -13.37
N MET A 32 -6.58 8.57 -14.28
CA MET A 32 -6.85 8.81 -15.70
C MET A 32 -8.30 9.24 -15.95
N ASN A 33 -9.26 8.66 -15.25
CA ASN A 33 -10.69 8.97 -15.44
C ASN A 33 -11.00 10.43 -15.09
N ARG A 34 -10.32 11.03 -14.12
CA ARG A 34 -10.48 12.45 -13.80
C ARG A 34 -10.03 13.37 -14.91
N VAL A 35 -9.03 12.97 -15.69
CA VAL A 35 -8.47 13.76 -16.79
C VAL A 35 -9.23 13.51 -18.09
N VAL A 36 -9.44 12.24 -18.45
CA VAL A 36 -9.98 11.84 -19.77
C VAL A 36 -11.50 11.69 -19.75
N LYS A 37 -12.11 11.36 -18.60
CA LYS A 37 -13.56 11.15 -18.44
C LYS A 37 -14.12 10.15 -19.44
N ASP A 38 -13.59 8.93 -19.45
CA ASP A 38 -13.98 7.83 -20.34
C ASP A 38 -14.73 6.76 -19.55
N ASP A 39 -16.01 6.55 -19.85
CA ASP A 39 -16.87 5.57 -19.16
C ASP A 39 -16.31 4.15 -19.17
N ARG A 40 -15.43 3.82 -20.14
CA ARG A 40 -14.76 2.53 -20.20
C ARG A 40 -13.86 2.28 -18.99
N PHE A 41 -13.27 3.33 -18.42
CA PHE A 41 -12.46 3.21 -17.20
C PHE A 41 -13.29 2.73 -16.02
N SER A 42 -14.50 3.27 -15.85
CA SER A 42 -15.41 2.83 -14.80
C SER A 42 -15.74 1.34 -14.89
N ILE A 43 -15.94 0.82 -16.09
CA ILE A 43 -16.19 -0.62 -16.32
C ILE A 43 -14.97 -1.47 -15.92
N ILE A 44 -13.77 -1.03 -16.32
CA ILE A 44 -12.53 -1.76 -16.02
C ILE A 44 -12.23 -1.72 -14.51
N ILE A 45 -12.43 -0.55 -13.88
CA ILE A 45 -12.23 -0.36 -12.44
C ILE A 45 -13.16 -1.29 -11.65
N LYS A 46 -14.45 -1.34 -11.97
CA LYS A 46 -15.42 -2.22 -11.30
C LYS A 46 -15.00 -3.69 -11.41
N LYS A 47 -14.61 -4.15 -12.57
CA LYS A 47 -14.11 -5.53 -12.77
C LYS A 47 -12.81 -5.83 -12.02
N ALA A 48 -11.87 -4.89 -12.01
CA ALA A 48 -10.63 -5.02 -11.26
C ALA A 48 -10.88 -5.07 -9.75
N TRP A 49 -11.81 -4.24 -9.26
CA TRP A 49 -12.27 -4.21 -7.88
C TRP A 49 -12.90 -5.53 -7.44
N GLU A 50 -13.79 -6.12 -8.26
CA GLU A 50 -14.36 -7.45 -7.99
C GLU A 50 -13.28 -8.51 -7.91
N LYS A 51 -12.31 -8.50 -8.83
CA LYS A 51 -11.19 -9.45 -8.83
C LYS A 51 -10.26 -9.26 -7.63
N GLU A 52 -9.99 -8.01 -7.21
CA GLU A 52 -9.22 -7.71 -6.00
C GLU A 52 -9.93 -8.26 -4.77
N ASN A 53 -11.23 -8.00 -4.63
CA ASN A 53 -12.01 -8.47 -3.49
C ASN A 53 -12.12 -10.00 -3.42
N ASN A 54 -12.15 -10.70 -4.55
CA ASN A 54 -12.11 -12.17 -4.59
C ASN A 54 -10.76 -12.76 -4.11
N LEU A 55 -9.73 -11.94 -3.97
CA LEU A 55 -8.46 -12.34 -3.36
C LEU A 55 -8.37 -11.97 -1.88
N LYS A 56 -9.29 -11.11 -1.37
CA LYS A 56 -9.30 -10.69 0.03
C LYS A 56 -9.62 -11.88 0.93
N THR A 57 -8.82 -12.06 1.96
CA THR A 57 -9.07 -12.97 3.08
C THR A 57 -9.55 -12.17 4.30
N SER A 58 -9.73 -12.82 5.46
CA SER A 58 -9.89 -12.10 6.72
C SER A 58 -8.65 -11.28 7.06
N ASP A 59 -8.80 -10.27 7.91
CA ASP A 59 -7.68 -9.55 8.56
C ASP A 59 -6.74 -8.77 7.64
N PHE A 60 -7.28 -8.05 6.64
CA PHE A 60 -6.50 -7.22 5.71
C PHE A 60 -5.42 -7.98 4.94
N ASN A 61 -5.69 -9.23 4.60
CA ASN A 61 -4.82 -10.02 3.77
C ASN A 61 -5.45 -10.32 2.42
N TRP A 62 -4.62 -10.49 1.41
CA TRP A 62 -5.00 -10.91 0.06
C TRP A 62 -4.12 -12.07 -0.38
N ILE A 63 -4.75 -13.07 -0.99
CA ILE A 63 -4.06 -14.26 -1.47
C ILE A 63 -3.05 -13.87 -2.56
N ASP A 64 -1.81 -14.33 -2.42
CA ASP A 64 -0.82 -14.34 -3.49
C ASP A 64 -0.87 -15.71 -4.20
N LYS A 65 -1.45 -15.72 -5.40
CA LYS A 65 -1.61 -16.95 -6.20
C LYS A 65 -0.30 -17.53 -6.78
N ARG A 66 0.82 -16.82 -6.61
CA ARG A 66 2.13 -17.37 -6.99
C ARG A 66 2.64 -18.41 -6.00
N SER A 67 2.16 -18.38 -4.75
CA SER A 67 2.50 -19.37 -3.76
C SER A 67 1.46 -20.50 -3.77
N GLU A 68 1.92 -21.74 -3.75
CA GLU A 68 1.05 -22.93 -3.69
C GLU A 68 0.16 -22.95 -2.44
N GLU A 69 0.63 -22.33 -1.35
CA GLU A 69 -0.09 -22.24 -0.08
C GLU A 69 -1.01 -21.00 0.02
N GLY A 70 -1.06 -20.16 -1.02
CA GLY A 70 -1.86 -18.92 -1.00
C GLY A 70 -1.41 -17.92 0.06
N ARG A 71 -0.10 -17.89 0.38
CA ARG A 71 0.44 -17.00 1.41
C ARG A 71 0.12 -15.55 1.07
N SER A 72 -0.37 -14.83 2.05
CA SER A 72 -0.47 -13.37 2.01
C SER A 72 0.76 -12.75 2.64
N CYS A 73 1.05 -11.52 2.26
CA CYS A 73 2.12 -10.74 2.87
C CYS A 73 1.69 -9.28 3.08
N HIS A 74 2.46 -8.55 3.87
CA HIS A 74 2.16 -7.17 4.23
C HIS A 74 3.08 -6.16 3.54
N TYR A 75 3.60 -6.52 2.38
CA TYR A 75 4.52 -5.68 1.62
C TYR A 75 3.78 -4.59 0.84
N TRP A 76 4.50 -3.50 0.54
CA TRP A 76 3.96 -2.46 -0.34
C TRP A 76 3.79 -2.98 -1.78
N CYS A 77 4.78 -3.67 -2.32
CA CYS A 77 4.75 -4.06 -3.72
C CYS A 77 3.74 -5.17 -4.03
N HIS A 78 3.52 -6.11 -3.13
CA HIS A 78 2.60 -7.24 -3.36
C HIS A 78 1.87 -7.73 -2.09
N GLY A 79 1.38 -6.80 -1.28
CA GLY A 79 0.65 -7.13 -0.06
C GLY A 79 -0.25 -6.02 0.44
N SER A 80 -0.77 -6.20 1.64
CA SER A 80 -1.77 -5.31 2.24
C SER A 80 -1.30 -3.87 2.40
N CYS A 81 -0.03 -3.63 2.71
CA CYS A 81 0.48 -2.27 2.92
C CYS A 81 0.31 -1.40 1.67
N GLY A 82 0.66 -1.92 0.48
CA GLY A 82 0.47 -1.17 -0.77
C GLY A 82 -1.00 -0.94 -1.11
N ILE A 83 -1.86 -1.91 -0.81
CA ILE A 83 -3.30 -1.78 -1.00
C ILE A 83 -3.85 -0.68 -0.08
N MET A 84 -3.51 -0.70 1.20
CA MET A 84 -4.03 0.26 2.16
C MET A 84 -3.46 1.67 1.98
N LEU A 85 -2.21 1.80 1.51
CA LEU A 85 -1.63 3.10 1.08
C LEU A 85 -2.35 3.67 -0.15
N ALA A 86 -2.70 2.83 -1.12
CA ALA A 86 -3.52 3.26 -2.25
C ALA A 86 -4.91 3.71 -1.80
N ARG A 87 -5.53 2.99 -0.87
CA ARG A 87 -6.84 3.35 -0.30
C ARG A 87 -6.80 4.66 0.50
N LEU A 88 -5.70 4.96 1.20
CA LEU A 88 -5.47 6.28 1.79
C LEU A 88 -5.46 7.37 0.71
N PHE A 89 -4.80 7.12 -0.40
CA PHE A 89 -4.80 8.04 -1.53
C PHE A 89 -6.20 8.21 -2.13
N TRP A 90 -6.97 7.11 -2.28
CA TRP A 90 -8.35 7.19 -2.77
C TRP A 90 -9.26 8.00 -1.83
N TYR A 91 -9.10 7.83 -0.51
CA TYR A 91 -9.81 8.60 0.50
C TYR A 91 -9.47 10.09 0.39
N LYS A 92 -8.18 10.43 0.35
CA LYS A 92 -7.69 11.80 0.21
C LYS A 92 -8.23 12.50 -1.05
N GLU A 93 -8.26 11.79 -2.15
CA GLU A 93 -8.68 12.33 -3.46
C GLU A 93 -10.19 12.16 -3.71
N GLU A 94 -10.95 11.64 -2.75
CA GLU A 94 -12.41 11.43 -2.86
C GLU A 94 -12.80 10.61 -4.11
N PHE A 95 -11.98 9.64 -4.52
CA PHE A 95 -12.19 8.86 -5.74
C PHE A 95 -13.47 8.01 -5.71
N LEU A 96 -13.95 7.62 -4.52
CA LEU A 96 -15.17 6.84 -4.39
C LEU A 96 -16.43 7.62 -4.76
N MET A 97 -16.36 8.94 -4.77
CA MET A 97 -17.45 9.79 -5.27
C MET A 97 -17.56 9.76 -6.80
N ASP A 98 -16.46 9.44 -7.49
CA ASP A 98 -16.42 9.42 -8.95
C ASP A 98 -16.93 8.08 -9.53
N ILE A 99 -16.91 7.00 -8.75
CA ILE A 99 -17.23 5.64 -9.22
C ILE A 99 -17.94 4.85 -8.12
N GLU A 100 -19.13 4.35 -8.42
CA GLU A 100 -19.88 3.47 -7.54
C GLU A 100 -19.27 2.06 -7.51
N LEU A 101 -18.56 1.74 -6.43
CA LEU A 101 -17.93 0.43 -6.19
C LEU A 101 -18.70 -0.44 -5.20
N GLY A 102 -19.84 0.02 -4.67
CA GLY A 102 -20.50 -0.63 -3.53
C GLY A 102 -19.67 -0.59 -2.24
N TYR A 103 -18.82 0.41 -2.09
CA TYR A 103 -17.89 0.64 -0.98
C TYR A 103 -17.93 2.12 -0.64
N THR A 104 -18.42 2.46 0.53
CA THR A 104 -18.62 3.84 0.95
C THR A 104 -17.33 4.47 1.50
N GLU A 105 -17.29 5.78 1.55
CA GLU A 105 -16.17 6.50 2.18
C GLU A 105 -16.05 6.18 3.68
N GLU A 106 -17.18 5.98 4.36
CA GLU A 106 -17.21 5.61 5.77
C GLU A 106 -16.63 4.20 6.01
N GLU A 107 -16.99 3.23 5.18
CA GLU A 107 -16.41 1.88 5.20
C GLU A 107 -14.91 1.93 4.90
N LEU A 108 -14.49 2.73 3.92
CA LEU A 108 -13.08 2.92 3.61
C LEU A 108 -12.31 3.48 4.81
N LEU A 109 -12.82 4.52 5.46
CA LEU A 109 -12.17 5.12 6.62
C LEU A 109 -12.13 4.15 7.81
N SER A 110 -13.17 3.33 7.99
CA SER A 110 -13.20 2.27 9.00
C SER A 110 -12.11 1.23 8.74
N ASP A 111 -11.97 0.73 7.51
CA ASP A 111 -10.92 -0.22 7.11
C ASP A 111 -9.51 0.38 7.33
N LEU A 112 -9.34 1.66 7.01
CA LEU A 112 -8.06 2.36 7.22
C LEU A 112 -7.69 2.45 8.71
N ARG A 113 -8.65 2.75 9.59
CA ARG A 113 -8.43 2.78 11.05
C ARG A 113 -8.09 1.39 11.60
N GLU A 114 -8.84 0.39 11.22
CA GLU A 114 -8.61 -0.98 11.68
C GLU A 114 -7.24 -1.50 11.23
N TYR A 115 -6.80 -1.17 10.01
CA TYR A 115 -5.46 -1.51 9.55
C TYR A 115 -4.37 -0.81 10.36
N LYS A 116 -4.55 0.49 10.68
CA LYS A 116 -3.68 1.24 11.59
C LYS A 116 -3.56 0.54 12.95
N GLU A 117 -4.69 0.19 13.55
CA GLU A 117 -4.74 -0.49 14.86
C GLU A 117 -4.05 -1.86 14.80
N THR A 118 -4.21 -2.59 13.72
CA THR A 118 -3.58 -3.89 13.50
C THR A 118 -2.05 -3.78 13.43
N ILE A 119 -1.53 -2.74 12.76
CA ILE A 119 -0.09 -2.43 12.74
C ILE A 119 0.40 -2.08 14.15
N GLU A 120 -0.26 -1.14 14.82
CA GLU A 120 0.16 -0.64 16.14
C GLU A 120 0.05 -1.68 17.26
N ALA A 121 -0.82 -2.67 17.10
CA ALA A 121 -0.90 -3.84 17.96
C ALA A 121 0.24 -4.85 17.73
N GLY A 122 1.11 -4.62 16.73
CA GLY A 122 2.20 -5.51 16.38
C GLY A 122 1.75 -6.84 15.78
N LYS A 123 0.54 -6.91 15.23
CA LYS A 123 0.02 -8.10 14.54
C LYS A 123 0.60 -8.25 13.13
N ILE A 124 1.14 -7.18 12.59
CA ILE A 124 1.83 -7.13 11.30
C ILE A 124 3.29 -6.78 11.58
N ASP A 125 4.20 -7.65 11.19
CA ASP A 125 5.64 -7.43 11.23
C ASP A 125 6.26 -8.02 9.95
N THR A 126 7.35 -7.41 9.52
CA THR A 126 8.17 -7.88 8.40
C THR A 126 9.61 -8.04 8.90
N ASN A 127 10.38 -8.92 8.25
CA ASN A 127 11.71 -9.26 8.75
C ASN A 127 12.80 -8.25 8.35
N ASN A 128 12.43 -7.15 7.67
CA ASN A 128 13.39 -6.15 7.19
C ASN A 128 12.82 -4.72 7.26
N TYR A 129 13.63 -3.74 6.86
CA TYR A 129 13.31 -2.29 6.98
C TYR A 129 13.23 -1.57 5.63
N SER A 130 13.06 -2.29 4.54
CA SER A 130 12.89 -1.65 3.23
C SER A 130 11.52 -0.99 3.09
N LEU A 131 11.41 -0.04 2.16
CA LEU A 131 10.11 0.56 1.79
C LEU A 131 9.24 -0.40 0.98
N SER A 132 9.83 -1.32 0.22
CA SER A 132 9.07 -2.24 -0.63
C SER A 132 8.54 -3.44 0.14
N HIS A 133 9.33 -4.04 1.02
CA HIS A 133 9.04 -5.31 1.67
C HIS A 133 9.15 -5.25 3.20
N GLY A 134 9.41 -4.08 3.77
CA GLY A 134 9.82 -3.93 5.15
C GLY A 134 8.85 -3.12 6.02
N ASN A 135 9.16 -3.10 7.31
CA ASN A 135 8.42 -2.36 8.33
C ASN A 135 8.36 -0.85 8.06
N PHE A 136 9.27 -0.31 7.25
CA PHE A 136 9.27 1.11 6.95
C PHE A 136 8.12 1.53 6.02
N ALA A 137 7.58 0.61 5.22
CA ALA A 137 6.32 0.86 4.51
C ALA A 137 5.13 0.99 5.47
N LEU A 138 5.11 0.18 6.53
CA LEU A 138 4.07 0.26 7.57
C LEU A 138 4.14 1.58 8.35
N ILE A 139 5.35 2.04 8.66
CA ILE A 139 5.56 3.35 9.29
C ILE A 139 5.12 4.48 8.34
N ASP A 140 5.44 4.38 7.04
CA ASP A 140 5.01 5.34 6.04
C ASP A 140 3.48 5.44 5.96
N TYR A 141 2.79 4.30 6.09
CA TYR A 141 1.33 4.25 6.21
C TYR A 141 0.83 5.00 7.46
N LEU A 142 1.41 4.74 8.63
CA LEU A 142 1.00 5.41 9.88
C LEU A 142 1.17 6.93 9.82
N ILE A 143 2.30 7.40 9.27
CA ILE A 143 2.55 8.84 9.08
C ILE A 143 1.53 9.43 8.11
N SER A 144 1.25 8.75 6.99
CA SER A 144 0.28 9.21 6.00
C SER A 144 -1.14 9.24 6.56
N PHE A 145 -1.50 8.22 7.35
CA PHE A 145 -2.81 8.15 8.00
C PHE A 145 -3.02 9.31 8.99
N GLU A 146 -2.05 9.55 9.92
CA GLU A 146 -2.14 10.69 10.85
C GLU A 146 -2.27 12.01 10.09
N ARG A 147 -1.49 12.18 9.03
CA ARG A 147 -1.49 13.40 8.25
C ARG A 147 -2.82 13.68 7.55
N LEU A 148 -3.48 12.64 7.05
CA LEU A 148 -4.72 12.78 6.29
C LEU A 148 -5.95 12.88 7.19
N THR A 149 -5.98 12.14 8.30
CA THR A 149 -7.15 12.06 9.19
C THR A 149 -7.04 12.96 10.41
N GLY A 150 -5.84 13.41 10.79
CA GLY A 150 -5.56 14.09 12.06
C GLY A 150 -5.50 13.15 13.27
N GLU A 151 -5.76 11.87 13.09
CA GLU A 151 -5.74 10.87 14.16
C GLU A 151 -4.31 10.42 14.44
N ARG A 152 -3.85 10.60 15.68
CA ARG A 152 -2.46 10.36 16.06
C ARG A 152 -2.04 8.90 15.91
N MET A 153 -0.83 8.70 15.39
CA MET A 153 -0.14 7.42 15.40
C MET A 153 0.48 7.13 16.77
N ASN A 154 0.68 5.85 17.07
CA ASN A 154 1.37 5.41 18.29
C ASN A 154 2.89 5.57 18.15
N LYS A 155 3.42 6.70 18.59
CA LYS A 155 4.87 6.99 18.52
C LYS A 155 5.72 5.95 19.23
N LYS A 156 5.27 5.41 20.38
CA LYS A 156 6.02 4.38 21.12
C LYS A 156 6.21 3.10 20.31
N TYR A 157 5.22 2.74 19.49
CA TYR A 157 5.33 1.61 18.57
C TYR A 157 6.40 1.87 17.50
N ILE A 158 6.36 3.06 16.90
CA ILE A 158 7.31 3.46 15.85
C ILE A 158 8.73 3.53 16.41
N ASP A 159 8.92 4.17 17.57
CA ASP A 159 10.22 4.26 18.24
C ASP A 159 10.80 2.86 18.52
N LYS A 160 9.97 1.91 18.97
CA LYS A 160 10.39 0.51 19.16
C LYS A 160 10.89 -0.14 17.86
N ILE A 161 10.22 0.14 16.71
CA ILE A 161 10.71 -0.37 15.42
C ILE A 161 12.04 0.27 15.03
N PHE A 162 12.20 1.58 15.24
CA PHE A 162 13.47 2.25 14.96
C PHE A 162 14.61 1.74 15.87
N ASP A 163 14.33 1.48 17.14
CA ASP A 163 15.33 0.91 18.06
C ASP A 163 15.75 -0.49 17.62
N LYS A 164 14.80 -1.34 17.25
CA LYS A 164 15.09 -2.66 16.66
C LYS A 164 15.89 -2.52 15.36
N ALA A 165 15.50 -1.61 14.47
CA ALA A 165 16.20 -1.37 13.22
C ALA A 165 17.67 -0.95 13.41
N ARG A 166 17.96 -0.12 14.43
CA ARG A 166 19.35 0.25 14.78
C ARG A 166 20.17 -0.96 15.22
N VAL A 167 19.59 -1.85 16.02
CA VAL A 167 20.27 -3.08 16.46
C VAL A 167 20.52 -4.02 15.27
N ASP A 168 19.55 -4.15 14.38
CA ASP A 168 19.63 -5.03 13.20
C ASP A 168 20.44 -4.40 12.03
N GLY A 169 20.99 -3.19 12.22
CA GLY A 169 21.76 -2.48 11.19
C GLY A 169 20.93 -2.01 10.00
N TYR A 170 19.63 -1.78 10.17
CA TYR A 170 18.70 -1.34 9.11
C TYR A 170 18.70 -2.26 7.88
N SER A 171 18.76 -3.57 8.06
CA SER A 171 18.78 -4.53 6.95
C SER A 171 17.52 -4.38 6.07
N CYS A 172 17.73 -4.23 4.77
CA CYS A 172 16.66 -4.23 3.76
C CYS A 172 16.34 -5.61 3.19
N TYR A 173 16.99 -6.65 3.68
CA TYR A 173 16.88 -8.02 3.20
C TYR A 173 16.64 -8.99 4.35
N ASP A 174 15.96 -10.09 4.07
CA ASP A 174 15.69 -11.16 5.04
C ASP A 174 16.92 -12.07 5.27
N SER A 175 17.97 -11.90 4.46
CA SER A 175 19.20 -12.70 4.55
C SER A 175 20.21 -12.04 5.49
N PRO A 176 20.66 -12.73 6.56
CA PRO A 176 21.67 -12.20 7.46
C PRO A 176 22.96 -11.82 6.72
N GLY A 177 23.48 -10.62 7.00
CA GLY A 177 24.72 -10.13 6.41
C GLY A 177 24.61 -9.60 4.98
N ALA A 178 23.42 -9.52 4.42
CA ALA A 178 23.21 -8.86 3.13
C ALA A 178 23.53 -7.37 3.25
N ILE A 179 24.29 -6.86 2.28
CA ILE A 179 24.62 -5.41 2.20
C ILE A 179 23.46 -4.69 1.54
N ASN A 180 22.98 -3.62 2.17
CA ASN A 180 21.93 -2.78 1.58
C ASN A 180 22.42 -2.14 0.27
N SER A 181 21.55 -2.17 -0.74
CA SER A 181 21.77 -1.40 -1.96
C SER A 181 21.61 0.11 -1.69
N ILE A 182 22.05 0.94 -2.63
CA ILE A 182 21.80 2.40 -2.58
C ILE A 182 20.33 2.71 -2.94
N GLY A 183 19.60 1.72 -3.50
CA GLY A 183 18.24 1.87 -4.02
C GLY A 183 17.23 2.45 -3.04
N HIS A 184 16.22 3.12 -3.58
CA HIS A 184 15.19 3.76 -2.74
C HIS A 184 14.21 2.75 -2.15
N MET A 185 13.75 1.77 -2.92
CA MET A 185 12.71 0.84 -2.47
C MET A 185 13.25 -0.27 -1.56
N VAL A 186 14.48 -0.70 -1.77
CA VAL A 186 15.11 -1.82 -1.05
C VAL A 186 16.54 -1.49 -0.59
N GLY A 187 16.79 -0.26 -0.15
CA GLY A 187 18.13 0.14 0.24
C GLY A 187 18.20 1.40 1.10
N GLU A 188 19.42 1.89 1.28
CA GLU A 188 19.75 2.97 2.22
C GLU A 188 19.02 4.29 1.94
N THR A 189 18.78 4.63 0.67
CA THR A 189 18.07 5.87 0.33
C THR A 189 16.64 5.85 0.84
N GLY A 190 15.98 4.70 0.80
CA GLY A 190 14.64 4.53 1.36
C GLY A 190 14.61 4.63 2.89
N ILE A 191 15.63 4.09 3.56
CA ILE A 191 15.79 4.21 5.01
C ILE A 191 15.93 5.68 5.42
N LYS A 192 16.84 6.41 4.77
CA LYS A 192 17.07 7.84 5.03
C LYS A 192 15.83 8.68 4.73
N TYR A 193 15.12 8.38 3.65
CA TYR A 193 13.86 9.03 3.32
C TYR A 193 12.84 8.87 4.44
N LEU A 194 12.61 7.66 4.95
CA LEU A 194 11.60 7.43 5.98
C LEU A 194 11.98 8.07 7.31
N ILE A 195 13.25 8.01 7.72
CA ILE A 195 13.73 8.69 8.94
C ILE A 195 13.45 10.18 8.83
N ASN A 196 13.83 10.82 7.72
CA ASN A 196 13.58 12.24 7.49
C ASN A 196 12.09 12.56 7.48
N ARG A 197 11.26 11.68 6.91
CA ARG A 197 9.81 11.86 6.86
C ARG A 197 9.17 11.76 8.25
N TYR A 198 9.67 10.87 9.10
CA TYR A 198 9.22 10.75 10.49
C TYR A 198 9.57 11.99 11.32
N GLU A 199 10.74 12.55 11.10
CA GLU A 199 11.20 13.78 11.76
C GLU A 199 10.54 15.05 11.19
N ASN A 200 10.14 15.02 9.92
CA ASN A 200 9.55 16.17 9.22
C ASN A 200 8.27 15.78 8.46
N ASN A 201 7.13 16.04 9.10
CA ASN A 201 5.80 15.74 8.56
C ASN A 201 5.46 16.48 7.24
N ASN A 202 6.28 17.46 6.79
CA ASN A 202 6.06 18.13 5.51
C ASN A 202 6.54 17.31 4.31
N ILE A 203 7.34 16.27 4.53
CA ILE A 203 7.78 15.37 3.47
C ILE A 203 6.59 14.47 3.10
N LYS A 204 6.19 14.53 1.83
CA LYS A 204 5.08 13.75 1.29
C LYS A 204 5.47 12.29 1.08
N SER A 205 4.49 11.38 1.21
CA SER A 205 4.71 9.97 0.90
C SER A 205 4.79 9.74 -0.61
N ILE A 206 5.84 9.05 -1.02
CA ILE A 206 5.94 8.53 -2.37
C ILE A 206 5.18 7.22 -2.52
N LEU A 207 5.02 6.45 -1.44
CA LEU A 207 4.30 5.16 -1.45
C LEU A 207 2.79 5.36 -1.49
N ALA A 208 2.28 6.43 -0.86
CA ALA A 208 0.87 6.82 -0.88
C ALA A 208 0.53 7.78 -2.05
N CYS A 209 1.41 7.94 -3.02
CA CYS A 209 1.19 8.80 -4.18
C CYS A 209 0.84 10.26 -3.86
N GLU A 210 1.26 10.79 -2.70
CA GLU A 210 0.89 12.14 -2.25
C GLU A 210 1.42 13.29 -3.14
N ASN A 211 2.22 12.96 -4.15
CA ASN A 211 2.78 13.92 -5.11
C ASN A 211 2.05 13.90 -6.47
N LEU A 212 1.04 13.06 -6.64
CA LEU A 212 0.16 13.02 -7.80
C LEU A 212 -1.10 13.88 -7.55
#